data_85c37db9424e6168868aedf647775700
#
_entry.id   85c37db9424e6168868aedf647775700
#
_cell.length_a   1.000
_cell.length_b   1.000
_cell.length_c   1.000
_cell.angle_alpha   90.00
_cell.angle_beta   90.00
_cell.angle_gamma   90.00
#
_symmetry.space_group_name_H-M   'P 1'
#
loop_
_entity.id
_entity.type
_entity.pdbx_description
1 polymer ?
#
loop_
_entity_poly.entity_id
_entity_poly.type
_entity_poly.pdbx_seq_one_letter_code
_entity_poly.pdbx_strand_id
1 'polypeptide(L)'
;KGQGHTLPCLLDGKRGICDVTDFGQEVARYVDRRYRLNLFPKNLDGLQLILSRYIENELEMVGFKVNDTYVIPTRPLIERTMLIRHKERKFGRGCVQEWTSHRRSLCDQFAELLKPIDNMLAASPFLLTDRPLFVDYSLYGVLGNYLFNGKTKLPNLNHLRLWHQRMSTTK
;
A
#
# COMPACT_ATOMS: atom_id res chain seq x y z
N LYS A 1 -7.53 23.06 18.89
CA LYS A 1 -8.11 22.85 17.54
C LYS A 1 -7.59 21.50 17.10
N GLY A 2 -8.47 20.48 17.07
CA GLY A 2 -8.10 19.13 16.64
C GLY A 2 -7.72 19.14 15.18
N GLN A 3 -6.45 19.01 14.88
CA GLN A 3 -6.02 18.61 13.53
C GLN A 3 -6.40 17.13 13.37
N GLY A 4 -7.13 16.83 12.32
CA GLY A 4 -7.38 15.42 11.96
C GLY A 4 -6.03 14.74 11.75
N HIS A 5 -5.77 13.71 12.53
CA HIS A 5 -4.54 12.93 12.40
C HIS A 5 -4.85 11.69 11.57
N THR A 6 -4.16 11.56 10.44
CA THR A 6 -4.12 10.32 9.66
C THR A 6 -2.94 9.47 10.13
N LEU A 7 -3.04 8.16 10.00
CA LEU A 7 -1.92 7.26 10.18
C LEU A 7 -1.10 7.19 8.88
N PRO A 8 0.24 7.03 8.99
CA PRO A 8 1.00 6.81 10.21
C PRO A 8 1.29 8.09 11.01
N CYS A 9 1.48 7.93 12.33
CA CYS A 9 2.00 8.96 13.23
C CYS A 9 3.23 8.42 13.95
N LEU A 10 4.30 9.21 13.98
CA LEU A 10 5.56 8.89 14.65
C LEU A 10 5.76 9.84 15.83
N LEU A 11 6.16 9.29 16.98
CA LEU A 11 6.60 10.07 18.14
C LEU A 11 8.11 9.89 18.31
N ASP A 12 8.87 11.00 18.17
CA ASP A 12 10.31 11.04 18.45
C ASP A 12 10.57 12.01 19.62
N GLY A 13 10.77 11.45 20.81
CA GLY A 13 10.80 12.19 22.04
C GLY A 13 9.49 12.95 22.30
N LYS A 14 9.54 14.30 22.31
CA LYS A 14 8.35 15.17 22.46
C LYS A 14 7.77 15.62 21.13
N ARG A 15 8.35 15.23 20.00
CA ARG A 15 7.93 15.65 18.66
C ARG A 15 7.02 14.61 18.02
N GLY A 16 5.76 14.99 17.75
CA GLY A 16 4.84 14.20 16.94
C GLY A 16 4.98 14.58 15.47
N ILE A 17 5.09 13.60 14.60
CA ILE A 17 5.09 13.72 13.14
C ILE A 17 3.95 12.84 12.61
N CYS A 18 3.05 13.41 11.83
CA CYS A 18 1.93 12.68 11.23
C CYS A 18 1.85 13.06 9.75
N ASP A 19 1.36 12.14 8.95
CA ASP A 19 1.03 12.41 7.56
C ASP A 19 -0.26 13.23 7.51
N VAL A 20 -0.15 14.51 7.16
CA VAL A 20 -1.26 15.48 7.20
C VAL A 20 -1.51 16.14 5.84
N THR A 21 -0.62 15.95 4.88
CA THR A 21 -0.77 16.45 3.51
C THR A 21 -1.40 15.38 2.61
N ASP A 22 -1.88 15.81 1.45
CA ASP A 22 -2.39 14.90 0.42
C ASP A 22 -1.31 13.94 -0.13
N PHE A 23 -0.05 14.20 0.19
CA PHE A 23 1.07 13.35 -0.24
C PHE A 23 1.37 12.21 0.75
N GLY A 24 1.01 12.37 2.04
CA GLY A 24 1.12 11.31 3.05
C GLY A 24 2.54 10.77 3.24
N GLN A 25 3.59 11.60 3.12
CA GLN A 25 4.99 11.15 3.16
C GLN A 25 5.82 11.85 4.25
N GLU A 26 5.19 12.62 5.14
CA GLU A 26 5.90 13.42 6.15
C GLU A 26 6.69 12.55 7.11
N VAL A 27 6.11 11.46 7.56
CA VAL A 27 6.76 10.49 8.46
C VAL A 27 7.94 9.83 7.76
N ALA A 28 7.74 9.33 6.53
CA ALA A 28 8.80 8.67 5.76
C ALA A 28 9.96 9.65 5.47
N ARG A 29 9.66 10.89 5.07
CA ARG A 29 10.67 11.93 4.82
C ARG A 29 11.39 12.37 6.10
N TYR A 30 10.69 12.35 7.23
CA TYR A 30 11.33 12.60 8.53
C TYR A 30 12.33 11.49 8.86
N VAL A 31 11.94 10.24 8.75
CA VAL A 31 12.78 9.07 8.99
C VAL A 31 13.99 9.07 8.06
N ASP A 32 13.77 9.30 6.76
CA ASP A 32 14.83 9.41 5.76
C ASP A 32 15.91 10.42 6.15
N ARG A 33 15.49 11.65 6.51
CA ARG A 33 16.42 12.72 6.94
C ARG A 33 17.11 12.38 8.26
N ARG A 34 16.35 11.84 9.21
CA ARG A 34 16.85 11.54 10.58
C ARG A 34 17.94 10.48 10.57
N TYR A 35 17.79 9.46 9.72
CA TYR A 35 18.69 8.32 9.64
C TYR A 35 19.56 8.30 8.38
N ARG A 36 19.47 9.33 7.54
CA ARG A 36 20.26 9.49 6.30
C ARG A 36 20.13 8.29 5.35
N LEU A 37 18.93 7.76 5.18
CA LEU A 37 18.67 6.55 4.39
C LEU A 37 18.73 6.80 2.89
N ASN A 38 18.57 8.07 2.47
CA ASN A 38 18.52 8.50 1.08
C ASN A 38 17.41 7.79 0.27
N LEU A 39 16.23 7.66 0.90
CA LEU A 39 15.04 7.06 0.26
C LEU A 39 14.40 7.99 -0.77
N PHE A 40 14.65 9.29 -0.67
CA PHE A 40 14.10 10.34 -1.56
C PHE A 40 15.23 11.12 -2.25
N PRO A 41 16.01 10.51 -3.17
CA PRO A 41 17.02 11.25 -3.92
C PRO A 41 16.35 12.33 -4.79
N LYS A 42 16.93 13.55 -4.79
CA LYS A 42 16.30 14.74 -5.40
C LYS A 42 15.94 14.59 -6.88
N ASN A 43 16.79 13.90 -7.64
CA ASN A 43 16.57 13.65 -9.07
C ASN A 43 15.43 12.67 -9.37
N LEU A 44 14.97 11.89 -8.39
CA LEU A 44 13.89 10.91 -8.52
C LEU A 44 12.66 11.27 -7.69
N ASP A 45 12.68 12.35 -6.92
CA ASP A 45 11.62 12.69 -5.97
C ASP A 45 10.24 12.87 -6.66
N GLY A 46 10.22 13.60 -7.77
CA GLY A 46 9.00 13.79 -8.57
C GLY A 46 8.48 12.49 -9.18
N LEU A 47 9.37 11.62 -9.65
CA LEU A 47 8.99 10.32 -10.21
C LEU A 47 8.44 9.37 -9.12
N GLN A 48 9.08 9.37 -7.94
CA GLN A 48 8.57 8.63 -6.78
C GLN A 48 7.18 9.12 -6.37
N LEU A 49 6.93 10.43 -6.42
CA LEU A 49 5.62 10.99 -6.11
C LEU A 49 4.53 10.47 -7.06
N ILE A 50 4.80 10.47 -8.36
CA ILE A 50 3.86 9.94 -9.37
C ILE A 50 3.59 8.45 -9.13
N LEU A 51 4.66 7.68 -8.90
CA LEU A 51 4.55 6.25 -8.67
C LEU A 51 3.84 5.92 -7.35
N SER A 52 4.10 6.69 -6.29
CA SER A 52 3.36 6.57 -5.02
C SER A 52 1.86 6.80 -5.22
N ARG A 53 1.48 7.80 -6.01
CA ARG A 53 0.07 8.05 -6.35
C ARG A 53 -0.58 6.90 -7.10
N TYR A 54 0.14 6.28 -8.02
CA TYR A 54 -0.34 5.08 -8.69
C TYR A 54 -0.53 3.92 -7.70
N ILE A 55 0.45 3.69 -6.83
CA ILE A 55 0.40 2.64 -5.82
C ILE A 55 -0.77 2.85 -4.85
N GLU A 56 -0.98 4.07 -4.36
CA GLU A 56 -2.03 4.39 -3.39
C GLU A 56 -3.43 4.43 -4.03
N ASN A 57 -3.58 5.11 -5.17
CA ASN A 57 -4.90 5.37 -5.74
C ASN A 57 -5.42 4.23 -6.62
N GLU A 58 -4.53 3.44 -7.23
CA GLU A 58 -4.94 2.32 -8.09
C GLU A 58 -4.76 0.98 -7.39
N LEU A 59 -3.54 0.64 -6.99
CA LEU A 59 -3.24 -0.67 -6.42
C LEU A 59 -3.86 -0.86 -5.03
N GLU A 60 -3.62 0.07 -4.11
CA GLU A 60 -4.16 -0.06 -2.75
C GLU A 60 -5.68 -0.06 -2.75
N MET A 61 -6.31 0.79 -3.59
CA MET A 61 -7.77 0.89 -3.70
C MET A 61 -8.43 -0.43 -4.13
N VAL A 62 -7.77 -1.25 -4.93
CA VAL A 62 -8.28 -2.57 -5.30
C VAL A 62 -7.82 -3.62 -4.28
N GLY A 63 -6.56 -3.57 -3.86
CA GLY A 63 -5.96 -4.56 -2.97
C GLY A 63 -6.66 -4.68 -1.62
N PHE A 64 -6.98 -3.55 -0.97
CA PHE A 64 -7.68 -3.60 0.32
C PHE A 64 -9.12 -4.12 0.19
N LYS A 65 -9.83 -3.82 -0.92
CA LYS A 65 -11.19 -4.35 -1.14
C LYS A 65 -11.16 -5.87 -1.17
N VAL A 66 -10.20 -6.45 -1.90
CA VAL A 66 -10.01 -7.91 -1.92
C VAL A 66 -9.72 -8.44 -0.52
N ASN A 67 -8.77 -7.84 0.20
CA ASN A 67 -8.41 -8.26 1.55
C ASN A 67 -9.60 -8.19 2.52
N ASP A 68 -10.34 -7.09 2.50
CA ASP A 68 -11.52 -6.86 3.34
C ASP A 68 -12.60 -7.95 3.17
N THR A 69 -12.79 -8.47 1.95
CA THR A 69 -13.75 -9.55 1.69
C THR A 69 -13.40 -10.86 2.40
N TYR A 70 -12.16 -11.06 2.78
CA TYR A 70 -11.70 -12.22 3.54
C TYR A 70 -11.60 -11.93 5.03
N VAL A 71 -11.12 -10.74 5.40
CA VAL A 71 -10.82 -10.39 6.79
C VAL A 71 -12.07 -9.97 7.57
N ILE A 72 -12.96 -9.17 6.99
CA ILE A 72 -14.16 -8.69 7.68
C ILE A 72 -15.04 -9.83 8.20
N PRO A 73 -15.33 -10.91 7.41
CA PRO A 73 -16.15 -12.02 7.91
C PRO A 73 -15.57 -12.78 9.10
N THR A 74 -14.25 -12.74 9.30
CA THR A 74 -13.58 -13.45 10.41
C THR A 74 -13.60 -12.66 11.73
N ARG A 75 -14.02 -11.39 11.70
CA ARG A 75 -14.04 -10.55 12.89
C ARG A 75 -15.27 -10.82 13.79
N PRO A 76 -15.15 -10.61 15.11
CA PRO A 76 -16.30 -10.63 16.01
C PRO A 76 -17.41 -9.69 15.52
N LEU A 77 -18.66 -9.99 15.86
CA LEU A 77 -19.85 -9.30 15.32
C LEU A 77 -19.77 -7.76 15.46
N ILE A 78 -19.33 -7.27 16.60
CA ILE A 78 -19.24 -5.82 16.86
C ILE A 78 -18.20 -5.18 15.93
N GLU A 79 -17.00 -5.72 15.90
CA GLU A 79 -15.93 -5.21 15.03
C GLU A 79 -16.32 -5.28 13.55
N ARG A 80 -16.89 -6.40 13.11
CA ARG A 80 -17.39 -6.59 11.75
C ARG A 80 -18.40 -5.53 11.37
N THR A 81 -19.37 -5.25 12.25
CA THR A 81 -20.40 -4.23 12.04
C THR A 81 -19.77 -2.84 11.93
N MET A 82 -18.82 -2.52 12.80
CA MET A 82 -18.12 -1.24 12.78
C MET A 82 -17.30 -1.07 11.48
N LEU A 83 -16.56 -2.11 11.05
CA LEU A 83 -15.79 -2.09 9.82
C LEU A 83 -16.69 -1.91 8.60
N ILE A 84 -17.79 -2.66 8.49
CA ILE A 84 -18.76 -2.53 7.38
C ILE A 84 -19.29 -1.09 7.35
N ARG A 85 -19.78 -0.55 8.46
CA ARG A 85 -20.28 0.84 8.52
C ARG A 85 -19.23 1.88 8.15
N HIS A 86 -17.96 1.66 8.55
CA HIS A 86 -16.87 2.53 8.18
C HIS A 86 -16.65 2.52 6.65
N LYS A 87 -16.66 1.35 6.03
CA LYS A 87 -16.51 1.23 4.57
C LYS A 87 -17.71 1.81 3.83
N GLU A 88 -18.92 1.54 4.29
CA GLU A 88 -20.15 2.08 3.68
C GLU A 88 -20.23 3.61 3.71
N ARG A 89 -19.69 4.27 4.74
CA ARG A 89 -19.60 5.74 4.75
C ARG A 89 -18.70 6.29 3.66
N LYS A 90 -17.67 5.56 3.25
CA LYS A 90 -16.68 5.99 2.25
C LYS A 90 -17.05 5.54 0.84
N PHE A 91 -17.62 4.35 0.69
CA PHE A 91 -17.79 3.67 -0.60
C PHE A 91 -19.25 3.38 -0.97
N GLY A 92 -20.21 3.77 -0.13
CA GLY A 92 -21.62 3.51 -0.35
C GLY A 92 -22.13 2.26 0.36
N ARG A 93 -23.44 2.25 0.62
CA ARG A 93 -24.12 1.17 1.32
C ARG A 93 -24.02 -0.14 0.53
N GLY A 94 -23.73 -1.25 1.21
CA GLY A 94 -23.62 -2.56 0.58
C GLY A 94 -22.30 -2.83 -0.13
N CYS A 95 -21.32 -1.91 -0.08
CA CYS A 95 -20.07 -2.04 -0.82
C CYS A 95 -19.27 -3.32 -0.47
N VAL A 96 -19.30 -3.77 0.78
CA VAL A 96 -18.58 -5.01 1.18
C VAL A 96 -19.21 -6.25 0.56
N GLN A 97 -20.53 -6.31 0.45
CA GLN A 97 -21.25 -7.38 -0.24
C GLN A 97 -20.94 -7.37 -1.74
N GLU A 98 -20.97 -6.20 -2.35
CA GLU A 98 -20.60 -6.00 -3.75
C GLU A 98 -19.17 -6.48 -4.02
N TRP A 99 -18.18 -6.06 -3.20
CA TRP A 99 -16.79 -6.53 -3.33
C TRP A 99 -16.69 -8.05 -3.18
N THR A 100 -17.49 -8.62 -2.28
CA THR A 100 -17.48 -10.07 -2.04
C THR A 100 -18.01 -10.82 -3.26
N SER A 101 -19.08 -10.35 -3.90
CA SER A 101 -19.64 -10.96 -5.10
C SER A 101 -18.72 -10.80 -6.33
N HIS A 102 -17.95 -9.71 -6.40
CA HIS A 102 -17.02 -9.42 -7.50
C HIS A 102 -15.54 -9.72 -7.16
N ARG A 103 -15.27 -10.49 -6.10
CA ARG A 103 -13.91 -10.74 -5.60
C ARG A 103 -12.94 -11.23 -6.68
N ARG A 104 -13.38 -12.16 -7.54
CA ARG A 104 -12.55 -12.68 -8.64
C ARG A 104 -12.15 -11.57 -9.59
N SER A 105 -13.11 -10.78 -10.04
CA SER A 105 -12.85 -9.63 -10.91
C SER A 105 -11.90 -8.60 -10.27
N LEU A 106 -12.02 -8.36 -8.97
CA LEU A 106 -11.10 -7.49 -8.23
C LEU A 106 -9.67 -8.08 -8.20
N CYS A 107 -9.52 -9.40 -8.04
CA CYS A 107 -8.22 -10.05 -8.12
C CYS A 107 -7.61 -9.95 -9.51
N ASP A 108 -8.42 -10.14 -10.55
CA ASP A 108 -7.98 -10.01 -11.94
C ASP A 108 -7.56 -8.55 -12.25
N GLN A 109 -8.36 -7.57 -11.81
CA GLN A 109 -8.04 -6.15 -11.91
C GLN A 109 -6.72 -5.81 -11.18
N PHE A 110 -6.53 -6.33 -9.97
CA PHE A 110 -5.28 -6.11 -9.22
C PHE A 110 -4.07 -6.67 -9.97
N ALA A 111 -4.21 -7.84 -10.57
CA ALA A 111 -3.16 -8.44 -11.39
C ALA A 111 -2.84 -7.60 -12.64
N GLU A 112 -3.86 -7.05 -13.32
CA GLU A 112 -3.66 -6.16 -14.47
C GLU A 112 -2.94 -4.87 -14.08
N LEU A 113 -3.31 -4.25 -12.95
CA LEU A 113 -2.67 -3.05 -12.43
C LEU A 113 -1.20 -3.30 -12.03
N LEU A 114 -0.81 -4.53 -11.72
CA LEU A 114 0.58 -4.88 -11.40
C LEU A 114 1.47 -5.12 -12.63
N LYS A 115 0.91 -5.27 -13.83
CA LYS A 115 1.71 -5.50 -15.05
C LYS A 115 2.69 -4.37 -15.39
N PRO A 116 2.32 -3.08 -15.31
CA PRO A 116 3.31 -1.99 -15.51
C PRO A 116 4.46 -2.05 -14.50
N ILE A 117 4.15 -2.42 -13.25
CA ILE A 117 5.16 -2.60 -12.20
C ILE A 117 6.10 -3.77 -12.54
N ASP A 118 5.58 -4.91 -12.98
CA ASP A 118 6.39 -6.06 -13.41
C ASP A 118 7.31 -5.68 -14.57
N ASN A 119 6.82 -4.90 -15.55
CA ASN A 119 7.62 -4.39 -16.66
C ASN A 119 8.75 -3.45 -16.21
N MET A 120 8.50 -2.59 -15.22
CA MET A 120 9.57 -1.75 -14.63
C MET A 120 10.65 -2.62 -13.99
N LEU A 121 10.25 -3.64 -13.25
CA LEU A 121 11.15 -4.58 -12.56
C LEU A 121 11.90 -5.53 -13.50
N ALA A 122 11.51 -5.63 -14.77
CA ALA A 122 12.28 -6.34 -15.79
C ALA A 122 13.59 -5.62 -16.14
N ALA A 123 13.64 -4.29 -16.00
CA ALA A 123 14.80 -3.48 -16.34
C ALA A 123 15.72 -3.20 -15.13
N SER A 124 15.23 -3.35 -13.90
CA SER A 124 15.95 -2.99 -12.68
C SER A 124 15.59 -3.91 -11.51
N PRO A 125 16.49 -4.18 -10.56
CA PRO A 125 16.20 -5.00 -9.39
C PRO A 125 15.17 -4.36 -8.45
N PHE A 126 15.01 -3.04 -8.45
CA PHE A 126 13.99 -2.29 -7.72
C PHE A 126 13.29 -1.32 -8.68
N LEU A 127 12.22 -0.68 -8.24
CA LEU A 127 11.32 0.09 -9.12
C LEU A 127 12.02 1.19 -9.94
N LEU A 128 12.99 1.87 -9.36
CA LEU A 128 13.63 3.03 -10.01
C LEU A 128 15.16 2.96 -10.04
N THR A 129 15.78 2.07 -9.28
CA THR A 129 17.23 2.01 -9.09
C THR A 129 17.69 0.59 -8.77
N ASP A 130 19.00 0.43 -8.53
CA ASP A 130 19.64 -0.81 -8.09
C ASP A 130 19.48 -1.09 -6.57
N ARG A 131 18.90 -0.15 -5.82
CA ARG A 131 18.58 -0.28 -4.39
C ARG A 131 17.15 0.17 -4.10
N PRO A 132 16.52 -0.28 -2.98
CA PRO A 132 15.16 0.11 -2.67
C PRO A 132 15.08 1.61 -2.32
N LEU A 133 14.06 2.26 -2.83
CA LEU A 133 13.63 3.61 -2.49
C LEU A 133 12.29 3.58 -1.76
N PHE A 134 11.78 4.75 -1.36
CA PHE A 134 10.50 4.84 -0.64
C PHE A 134 9.36 4.11 -1.36
N VAL A 135 9.26 4.24 -2.67
CA VAL A 135 8.20 3.59 -3.47
C VAL A 135 8.24 2.07 -3.44
N ASP A 136 9.43 1.46 -3.24
CA ASP A 136 9.54 0.02 -3.07
C ASP A 136 8.92 -0.42 -1.74
N TYR A 137 9.18 0.30 -0.66
CA TYR A 137 8.56 0.03 0.64
C TYR A 137 7.04 0.27 0.62
N SER A 138 6.57 1.33 -0.06
CA SER A 138 5.15 1.60 -0.24
C SER A 138 4.46 0.45 -0.97
N LEU A 139 4.98 0.02 -2.11
CA LEU A 139 4.46 -1.13 -2.85
C LEU A 139 4.49 -2.43 -2.02
N TYR A 140 5.59 -2.66 -1.29
CA TYR A 140 5.72 -3.85 -0.45
C TYR A 140 4.65 -3.87 0.66
N GLY A 141 4.34 -2.72 1.26
CA GLY A 141 3.27 -2.57 2.24
C GLY A 141 1.88 -2.84 1.65
N VAL A 142 1.59 -2.33 0.46
CA VAL A 142 0.32 -2.59 -0.26
C VAL A 142 0.15 -4.06 -0.60
N LEU A 143 1.22 -4.72 -1.08
CA LEU A 143 1.20 -6.17 -1.33
C LEU A 143 1.08 -6.97 -0.03
N GLY A 144 1.71 -6.52 1.05
CA GLY A 144 1.57 -7.11 2.38
C GLY A 144 0.13 -7.09 2.87
N ASN A 145 -0.58 -5.96 2.69
CA ASN A 145 -2.00 -5.84 2.99
C ASN A 145 -2.85 -6.80 2.11
N TYR A 146 -2.60 -6.83 0.80
CA TYR A 146 -3.30 -7.75 -0.11
C TYR A 146 -3.13 -9.21 0.29
N LEU A 147 -1.94 -9.62 0.74
CA LEU A 147 -1.60 -10.98 1.12
C LEU A 147 -1.99 -11.34 2.58
N PHE A 148 -2.32 -10.35 3.40
CA PHE A 148 -2.53 -10.49 4.85
C PHE A 148 -3.56 -11.55 5.23
N ASN A 149 -4.57 -11.76 4.41
CA ASN A 149 -5.64 -12.75 4.67
C ASN A 149 -5.19 -14.22 4.53
N GLY A 150 -3.99 -14.48 4.00
CA GLY A 150 -3.43 -15.82 3.77
C GLY A 150 -4.11 -16.65 2.66
N LYS A 151 -5.14 -16.10 1.99
CA LYS A 151 -5.89 -16.78 0.91
C LYS A 151 -5.55 -16.24 -0.48
N THR A 152 -5.17 -14.97 -0.57
CA THR A 152 -4.68 -14.36 -1.80
C THR A 152 -3.23 -14.78 -2.06
N LYS A 153 -2.84 -14.76 -3.32
CA LYS A 153 -1.46 -15.04 -3.76
C LYS A 153 -1.00 -13.93 -4.68
N LEU A 154 0.30 -13.69 -4.72
CA LEU A 154 0.88 -12.81 -5.73
C LEU A 154 0.50 -13.32 -7.14
N PRO A 155 0.13 -12.42 -8.06
CA PRO A 155 -0.08 -12.78 -9.46
C PRO A 155 1.15 -13.48 -10.06
N ASN A 156 0.94 -14.21 -11.15
CA ASN A 156 2.03 -14.90 -11.84
C ASN A 156 2.83 -13.92 -12.73
N LEU A 157 3.49 -12.96 -12.08
CA LEU A 157 4.35 -11.93 -12.64
C LEU A 157 5.76 -12.20 -12.14
N ASN A 158 6.67 -12.58 -13.04
CA ASN A 158 7.97 -13.14 -12.68
C ASN A 158 8.89 -12.12 -11.99
N HIS A 159 8.98 -10.92 -12.52
CA HIS A 159 9.87 -9.88 -11.99
C HIS A 159 9.36 -9.34 -10.66
N LEU A 160 8.04 -9.18 -10.51
CA LEU A 160 7.39 -8.79 -9.26
C LEU A 160 7.65 -9.81 -8.14
N ARG A 161 7.58 -11.10 -8.45
CA ARG A 161 7.85 -12.16 -7.46
C ARG A 161 9.30 -12.14 -6.98
N LEU A 162 10.24 -12.00 -7.91
CA LEU A 162 11.67 -11.87 -7.59
C LEU A 162 11.96 -10.61 -6.78
N TRP A 163 11.34 -9.50 -7.12
CA TRP A 163 11.44 -8.27 -6.35
C TRP A 163 10.85 -8.42 -4.95
N HIS A 164 9.65 -9.01 -4.82
CA HIS A 164 9.02 -9.24 -3.52
C HIS A 164 9.89 -10.11 -2.61
N GLN A 165 10.54 -11.13 -3.16
CA GLN A 165 11.49 -11.96 -2.43
C GLN A 165 12.72 -11.14 -2.00
N ARG A 166 13.28 -10.29 -2.85
CA ARG A 166 14.38 -9.36 -2.47
C ARG A 166 13.97 -8.44 -1.34
N MET A 167 12.79 -7.81 -1.44
CA MET A 167 12.27 -6.92 -0.40
C MET A 167 12.13 -7.65 0.96
N SER A 168 11.71 -8.91 0.98
CA SER A 168 11.56 -9.68 2.23
C SER A 168 12.88 -9.96 2.94
N THR A 169 14.02 -9.85 2.25
CA THR A 169 15.38 -10.07 2.79
C THR A 169 16.15 -8.78 3.00
N THR A 170 15.62 -7.63 2.56
CA THR A 170 16.24 -6.32 2.73
C THR A 170 16.16 -5.92 4.22
N LYS A 171 17.31 -5.64 4.82
CA LYS A 171 17.46 -5.21 6.22
C LYS A 171 17.62 -3.70 6.30
#